data_f84cdd90048f5703b2c5c312baa43ad6
#
_entry.id   f84cdd90048f5703b2c5c312baa43ad6
#
_cell.length_a   1.000
_cell.length_b   1.000
_cell.length_c   1.000
_cell.angle_alpha   90.00
_cell.angle_beta   90.00
_cell.angle_gamma   90.00
#
_symmetry.space_group_name_H-M   'P 1'
#
loop_
_entity.id
_entity.type
_entity.pdbx_description
1 polymer ?
#
loop_
_entity_poly.entity_id
_entity_poly.type
_entity_poly.pdbx_seq_one_letter_code
_entity_poly.pdbx_strand_id
1 'polypeptide(L)'
;RRGTDIMVMCDRDYFKYMVDEYTSFIHRHRDLLLLLLFRSQGSSLENYKEEFARKSTALVKEYFTLMKHKHPQLETDISDFSIRMHTVWMFALFEELLMRRVKPDEIEKVVTEYMTIEVAGWRELMKI
;
A
#
# COMPACT_ATOMS: atom_id res chain seq x y z
N ARG A 1 9.56 -4.01 3.00
CA ARG A 1 10.86 -4.46 3.42
C ARG A 1 10.85 -5.04 4.82
N ARG A 2 11.38 -6.23 4.92
CA ARG A 2 11.25 -7.00 6.14
C ARG A 2 12.03 -6.41 7.30
N GLY A 3 13.15 -5.77 7.01
CA GLY A 3 13.99 -5.18 8.05
C GLY A 3 13.59 -3.80 8.49
N THR A 4 12.56 -3.23 7.90
CA THR A 4 12.18 -1.85 8.22
C THR A 4 11.36 -1.81 9.51
N ASP A 5 11.80 -0.96 10.44
CA ASP A 5 11.08 -0.77 11.69
C ASP A 5 9.80 0.05 11.44
N ILE A 6 8.70 -0.35 12.09
CA ILE A 6 7.41 0.30 11.88
C ILE A 6 7.44 1.77 12.31
N MET A 7 8.37 2.15 13.18
CA MET A 7 8.48 3.53 13.65
C MET A 7 8.90 4.50 12.55
N VAL A 8 9.36 4.00 11.39
CA VAL A 8 9.63 4.86 10.23
C VAL A 8 8.38 5.61 9.78
N MET A 9 7.19 5.13 10.14
CA MET A 9 5.97 5.86 9.82
C MET A 9 5.90 7.24 10.47
N CYS A 10 6.73 7.47 11.48
CA CYS A 10 6.80 8.78 12.14
C CYS A 10 7.89 9.67 11.55
N ASP A 11 8.62 9.19 10.55
CA ASP A 11 9.75 9.87 9.94
C ASP A 11 9.32 10.54 8.64
N ARG A 12 9.43 11.87 8.59
CA ARG A 12 9.00 12.64 7.43
C ARG A 12 9.91 12.38 6.22
N ASP A 13 11.20 12.17 6.44
CA ASP A 13 12.10 11.85 5.33
C ASP A 13 11.76 10.51 4.72
N TYR A 14 11.40 9.54 5.56
CA TYR A 14 10.98 8.24 5.05
C TYR A 14 9.66 8.36 4.28
N PHE A 15 8.75 9.19 4.77
CA PHE A 15 7.49 9.44 4.07
C PHE A 15 7.75 9.96 2.66
N LYS A 16 8.62 10.97 2.55
CA LYS A 16 8.96 11.53 1.25
C LYS A 16 9.61 10.49 0.35
N TYR A 17 10.49 9.68 0.91
CA TYR A 17 11.12 8.60 0.17
C TYR A 17 10.07 7.64 -0.40
N MET A 18 9.09 7.27 0.40
CA MET A 18 8.04 6.34 -0.07
C MET A 18 7.16 6.95 -1.15
N VAL A 19 6.83 8.23 -1.01
CA VAL A 19 6.07 8.91 -2.06
C VAL A 19 6.85 8.90 -3.37
N ASP A 20 8.14 9.20 -3.31
CA ASP A 20 9.00 9.22 -4.50
C ASP A 20 9.09 7.82 -5.11
N GLU A 21 9.21 6.79 -4.27
CA GLU A 21 9.30 5.41 -4.76
C GLU A 21 8.02 4.95 -5.46
N TYR A 22 6.86 5.23 -4.86
CA TYR A 22 5.59 4.88 -5.48
C TYR A 22 5.38 5.63 -6.79
N THR A 23 5.68 6.92 -6.79
CA THR A 23 5.53 7.74 -7.99
C THR A 23 6.42 7.24 -9.11
N SER A 24 7.68 6.96 -8.78
CA SER A 24 8.63 6.43 -9.77
C SER A 24 8.21 5.07 -10.30
N PHE A 25 7.70 4.21 -9.42
CA PHE A 25 7.23 2.89 -9.82
C PHE A 25 6.10 3.01 -10.85
N ILE A 26 5.14 3.89 -10.58
CA ILE A 26 4.00 4.08 -11.49
C ILE A 26 4.50 4.59 -12.85
N HIS A 27 5.41 5.55 -12.85
CA HIS A 27 5.95 6.09 -14.10
C HIS A 27 6.73 5.04 -14.90
N ARG A 28 7.60 4.28 -14.21
CA ARG A 28 8.45 3.32 -14.89
C ARG A 28 7.69 2.14 -15.46
N HIS A 29 6.60 1.74 -14.79
CA HIS A 29 5.89 0.52 -15.14
C HIS A 29 4.48 0.77 -15.65
N ARG A 30 4.22 1.98 -16.12
CA ARG A 30 2.88 2.36 -16.57
C ARG A 30 2.35 1.41 -17.63
N ASP A 31 3.15 1.14 -18.66
CA ASP A 31 2.71 0.29 -19.76
C ASP A 31 2.45 -1.14 -19.30
N LEU A 32 3.32 -1.66 -18.44
CA LEU A 32 3.14 -3.00 -17.90
C LEU A 32 1.89 -3.09 -17.04
N LEU A 33 1.66 -2.07 -16.21
CA LEU A 33 0.48 -2.03 -15.35
C LEU A 33 -0.81 -1.95 -16.17
N LEU A 34 -0.81 -1.13 -17.24
CA LEU A 34 -1.94 -1.07 -18.14
C LEU A 34 -2.22 -2.43 -18.77
N LEU A 35 -1.16 -3.10 -19.20
CA LEU A 35 -1.30 -4.42 -19.80
C LEU A 35 -1.93 -5.40 -18.82
N LEU A 36 -1.42 -5.41 -17.58
CA LEU A 36 -1.94 -6.33 -16.56
C LEU A 36 -3.38 -6.04 -16.19
N LEU A 37 -3.73 -4.76 -16.07
CA LEU A 37 -5.07 -4.38 -15.61
C LEU A 37 -6.14 -4.51 -16.69
N PHE A 38 -5.77 -4.29 -17.96
CA PHE A 38 -6.76 -4.22 -19.03
C PHE A 38 -6.69 -5.36 -20.03
N ARG A 39 -5.60 -6.09 -20.07
CA ARG A 39 -5.46 -7.23 -20.95
C ARG A 39 -5.78 -8.55 -20.26
N SER A 40 -5.66 -8.59 -18.94
CA SER A 40 -5.91 -9.80 -18.17
C SER A 40 -7.26 -9.72 -17.46
N GLN A 41 -8.24 -9.15 -18.13
CA GLN A 41 -9.57 -9.03 -17.54
C GLN A 41 -10.23 -10.39 -17.39
N GLY A 42 -11.15 -10.47 -16.42
CA GLY A 42 -11.91 -11.67 -16.19
C GLY A 42 -11.43 -12.42 -14.95
N SER A 43 -11.74 -13.71 -14.90
CA SER A 43 -11.53 -14.50 -13.69
C SER A 43 -10.06 -14.62 -13.30
N SER A 44 -9.15 -14.64 -14.29
CA SER A 44 -7.70 -14.73 -13.99
C SER A 44 -7.20 -13.54 -13.20
N LEU A 45 -7.59 -12.32 -13.60
CA LEU A 45 -7.17 -11.13 -12.88
C LEU A 45 -7.80 -11.08 -11.50
N GLU A 46 -9.09 -11.41 -11.40
CA GLU A 46 -9.77 -11.38 -10.11
C GLU A 46 -9.16 -12.40 -9.16
N ASN A 47 -8.81 -13.58 -9.65
CA ASN A 47 -8.14 -14.59 -8.84
C ASN A 47 -6.78 -14.11 -8.37
N TYR A 48 -6.04 -13.42 -9.22
CA TYR A 48 -4.73 -12.90 -8.86
C TYR A 48 -4.85 -11.86 -7.75
N LYS A 49 -5.82 -10.95 -7.86
CA LYS A 49 -6.01 -9.92 -6.85
C LYS A 49 -6.43 -10.52 -5.51
N GLU A 50 -7.31 -11.50 -5.56
CA GLU A 50 -7.77 -12.19 -4.35
C GLU A 50 -6.61 -12.89 -3.66
N GLU A 51 -5.79 -13.61 -4.43
CA GLU A 51 -4.64 -14.33 -3.89
C GLU A 51 -3.61 -13.36 -3.32
N PHE A 52 -3.37 -12.26 -4.01
CA PHE A 52 -2.42 -11.26 -3.55
C PHE A 52 -2.89 -10.65 -2.23
N ALA A 53 -4.18 -10.32 -2.13
CA ALA A 53 -4.73 -9.73 -0.91
C ALA A 53 -4.61 -10.71 0.27
N ARG A 54 -4.87 -11.99 0.02
CA ARG A 54 -4.77 -13.02 1.05
C ARG A 54 -3.34 -13.17 1.56
N LYS A 55 -2.38 -13.25 0.63
CA LYS A 55 -0.97 -13.40 1.00
C LYS A 55 -0.44 -12.15 1.66
N SER A 56 -0.85 -10.99 1.18
CA SER A 56 -0.43 -9.72 1.75
C SER A 56 -0.93 -9.58 3.18
N THR A 57 -2.18 -9.97 3.43
CA THR A 57 -2.73 -9.92 4.79
C THR A 57 -1.91 -10.78 5.74
N ALA A 58 -1.56 -12.00 5.31
CA ALA A 58 -0.76 -12.89 6.15
C ALA A 58 0.60 -12.29 6.47
N LEU A 59 1.26 -11.69 5.47
CA LEU A 59 2.58 -11.09 5.67
C LEU A 59 2.51 -9.89 6.61
N VAL A 60 1.48 -9.07 6.47
CA VAL A 60 1.30 -7.91 7.36
C VAL A 60 1.09 -8.37 8.80
N LYS A 61 0.32 -9.44 9.00
CA LYS A 61 0.11 -9.96 10.35
C LYS A 61 1.40 -10.48 10.96
N GLU A 62 2.22 -11.19 10.17
CA GLU A 62 3.54 -11.61 10.66
C GLU A 62 4.39 -10.42 11.05
N TYR A 63 4.38 -9.39 10.21
CA TYR A 63 5.15 -8.18 10.48
C TYR A 63 4.67 -7.51 11.76
N PHE A 64 3.36 -7.44 11.96
CA PHE A 64 2.79 -6.86 13.18
C PHE A 64 3.22 -7.65 14.42
N THR A 65 3.26 -8.98 14.32
CA THR A 65 3.72 -9.81 15.42
C THR A 65 5.17 -9.49 15.79
N LEU A 66 6.03 -9.36 14.79
CA LEU A 66 7.42 -9.00 15.02
C LEU A 66 7.55 -7.62 15.64
N MET A 67 6.78 -6.67 15.14
CA MET A 67 6.85 -5.30 15.63
C MET A 67 6.30 -5.18 17.04
N LYS A 68 5.28 -5.97 17.38
CA LYS A 68 4.75 -6.00 18.74
C LYS A 68 5.79 -6.52 19.72
N HIS A 69 6.57 -7.50 19.30
CA HIS A 69 7.68 -8.00 20.10
C HIS A 69 8.69 -6.90 20.38
N LYS A 70 9.02 -6.13 19.34
CA LYS A 70 10.02 -5.08 19.44
C LYS A 70 9.48 -3.86 20.17
N HIS A 71 8.21 -3.55 20.00
CA HIS A 71 7.56 -2.39 20.58
C HIS A 71 6.27 -2.83 21.27
N PRO A 72 6.34 -3.31 22.51
CA PRO A 72 5.17 -3.88 23.19
C PRO A 72 4.00 -2.93 23.34
N GLN A 73 4.22 -1.62 23.24
CA GLN A 73 3.17 -0.61 23.38
C GLN A 73 2.29 -0.50 22.15
N LEU A 74 2.72 -1.08 21.02
CA LEU A 74 1.93 -0.99 19.79
C LEU A 74 0.60 -1.73 19.93
N GLU A 75 -0.45 -1.15 19.36
CA GLU A 75 -1.71 -1.84 19.20
C GLU A 75 -1.69 -2.54 17.85
N THR A 76 -1.69 -3.86 17.85
CA THR A 76 -1.62 -4.64 16.61
C THR A 76 -2.82 -5.57 16.42
N ASP A 77 -3.80 -5.49 17.33
CA ASP A 77 -5.01 -6.29 17.21
C ASP A 77 -5.95 -5.62 16.22
N ILE A 78 -5.55 -5.66 14.96
CA ILE A 78 -6.28 -5.03 13.86
C ILE A 78 -6.91 -6.15 13.03
N SER A 79 -8.18 -5.97 12.66
CA SER A 79 -8.92 -7.02 11.98
C SER A 79 -8.30 -7.36 10.63
N ASP A 80 -8.40 -8.63 10.25
CA ASP A 80 -7.98 -9.07 8.92
C ASP A 80 -8.70 -8.28 7.84
N PHE A 81 -9.96 -7.94 8.08
CA PHE A 81 -10.74 -7.19 7.12
C PHE A 81 -10.10 -5.83 6.83
N SER A 82 -9.68 -5.11 7.88
CA SER A 82 -9.05 -3.80 7.69
C SER A 82 -7.70 -3.92 6.98
N ILE A 83 -6.92 -4.95 7.32
CA ILE A 83 -5.64 -5.17 6.65
C ILE A 83 -5.88 -5.46 5.18
N ARG A 84 -6.88 -6.30 4.88
CA ARG A 84 -7.22 -6.62 3.49
C ARG A 84 -7.67 -5.37 2.74
N MET A 85 -8.47 -4.50 3.36
CA MET A 85 -8.97 -3.30 2.70
C MET A 85 -7.83 -2.37 2.28
N HIS A 86 -6.74 -2.35 3.04
CA HIS A 86 -5.56 -1.60 2.64
C HIS A 86 -5.05 -2.05 1.26
N THR A 87 -4.95 -3.36 1.04
CA THR A 87 -4.50 -3.88 -0.25
C THR A 87 -5.50 -3.58 -1.35
N VAL A 88 -6.80 -3.72 -1.05
CA VAL A 88 -7.85 -3.42 -2.02
C VAL A 88 -7.78 -1.96 -2.44
N TRP A 89 -7.57 -1.06 -1.49
CA TRP A 89 -7.47 0.37 -1.79
C TRP A 89 -6.24 0.66 -2.65
N MET A 90 -5.11 0.01 -2.37
CA MET A 90 -3.91 0.18 -3.18
C MET A 90 -4.16 -0.22 -4.64
N PHE A 91 -4.82 -1.35 -4.85
CA PHE A 91 -5.19 -1.75 -6.22
C PHE A 91 -6.10 -0.72 -6.87
N ALA A 92 -7.10 -0.25 -6.12
CA ALA A 92 -8.03 0.75 -6.66
C ALA A 92 -7.30 2.03 -7.04
N LEU A 93 -6.33 2.45 -6.23
CA LEU A 93 -5.55 3.64 -6.53
C LEU A 93 -4.84 3.49 -7.89
N PHE A 94 -4.14 2.37 -8.08
CA PHE A 94 -3.43 2.14 -9.33
C PHE A 94 -4.39 2.11 -10.52
N GLU A 95 -5.50 1.41 -10.38
CA GLU A 95 -6.49 1.33 -11.45
C GLU A 95 -7.03 2.69 -11.81
N GLU A 96 -7.40 3.49 -10.81
CA GLU A 96 -7.95 4.81 -11.07
C GLU A 96 -6.93 5.75 -11.70
N LEU A 97 -5.68 5.73 -11.23
CA LEU A 97 -4.65 6.56 -11.82
C LEU A 97 -4.45 6.26 -13.31
N LEU A 98 -4.48 4.97 -13.66
CA LEU A 98 -4.25 4.56 -15.03
C LEU A 98 -5.48 4.76 -15.91
N MET A 99 -6.67 4.42 -15.41
CA MET A 99 -7.90 4.55 -16.17
C MET A 99 -8.26 5.98 -16.47
N ARG A 100 -8.09 6.87 -15.51
CA ARG A 100 -8.45 8.28 -15.68
C ARG A 100 -7.33 9.08 -16.28
N ARG A 101 -6.23 8.42 -16.66
CA ARG A 101 -5.11 9.06 -17.34
C ARG A 101 -4.63 10.30 -16.61
N VAL A 102 -4.46 10.15 -15.29
CA VAL A 102 -3.94 11.22 -14.47
C VAL A 102 -2.58 11.66 -15.01
N LYS A 103 -2.39 12.95 -15.13
CA LYS A 103 -1.17 13.50 -15.73
C LYS A 103 0.03 13.18 -14.85
N PRO A 104 1.20 12.92 -15.47
CA PRO A 104 2.39 12.58 -14.70
C PRO A 104 2.71 13.57 -13.60
N ASP A 105 2.53 14.86 -13.83
CA ASP A 105 2.83 15.87 -12.82
C ASP A 105 1.79 15.90 -11.69
N GLU A 106 0.64 15.27 -11.87
CA GLU A 106 -0.39 15.19 -10.85
C GLU A 106 -0.29 13.89 -10.04
N ILE A 107 0.42 12.89 -10.55
CA ILE A 107 0.52 11.60 -9.89
C ILE A 107 1.17 11.75 -8.53
N GLU A 108 2.23 12.54 -8.42
CA GLU A 108 2.92 12.72 -7.15
C GLU A 108 1.98 13.31 -6.09
N LYS A 109 1.15 14.27 -6.49
CA LYS A 109 0.19 14.87 -5.55
C LYS A 109 -0.80 13.85 -5.05
N VAL A 110 -1.36 13.04 -5.97
CA VAL A 110 -2.33 12.02 -5.60
C VAL A 110 -1.70 10.96 -4.70
N VAL A 111 -0.48 10.53 -5.03
CA VAL A 111 0.23 9.54 -4.20
C VAL A 111 0.51 10.12 -2.83
N THR A 112 0.89 11.40 -2.76
CA THR A 112 1.12 12.05 -1.47
C THR A 112 -0.15 12.05 -0.62
N GLU A 113 -1.28 12.35 -1.22
CA GLU A 113 -2.55 12.35 -0.50
C GLU A 113 -2.91 10.95 -0.01
N TYR A 114 -2.75 9.95 -0.87
CA TYR A 114 -3.00 8.56 -0.51
C TYR A 114 -2.11 8.13 0.66
N MET A 115 -0.80 8.41 0.55
CA MET A 115 0.15 8.02 1.60
C MET A 115 -0.14 8.76 2.90
N THR A 116 -0.57 10.01 2.82
CA THR A 116 -0.93 10.77 4.02
C THR A 116 -2.07 10.09 4.77
N ILE A 117 -3.11 9.69 4.05
CA ILE A 117 -4.24 9.01 4.67
C ILE A 117 -3.82 7.66 5.24
N GLU A 118 -3.03 6.90 4.47
CA GLU A 118 -2.58 5.57 4.90
C GLU A 118 -1.75 5.66 6.18
N VAL A 119 -0.73 6.52 6.16
CA VAL A 119 0.18 6.62 7.31
C VAL A 119 -0.56 7.14 8.53
N ALA A 120 -1.37 8.19 8.37
CA ALA A 120 -2.13 8.74 9.49
C ALA A 120 -3.10 7.71 10.06
N GLY A 121 -3.79 6.97 9.19
CA GLY A 121 -4.73 5.95 9.64
C GLY A 121 -4.05 4.82 10.38
N TRP A 122 -2.97 4.29 9.83
CA TRP A 122 -2.25 3.20 10.48
C TRP A 122 -1.65 3.64 11.82
N ARG A 123 -1.08 4.85 11.87
CA ARG A 123 -0.54 5.36 13.12
C ARG A 123 -1.62 5.47 14.18
N GLU A 124 -2.80 5.95 13.79
CA GLU A 124 -3.90 6.06 14.75
C GLU A 124 -4.34 4.70 15.24
N LEU A 125 -4.48 3.73 14.34
CA LEU A 125 -4.87 2.37 14.72
C LEU A 125 -3.86 1.74 15.67
N MET A 126 -2.57 1.96 15.42
CA MET A 126 -1.51 1.35 16.23
C MET A 126 -1.10 2.21 17.41
N LYS A 127 -1.66 3.40 17.53
CA LYS A 127 -1.45 4.31 18.67
C LYS A 127 0.00 4.77 18.79
N ILE A 128 0.55 5.17 17.65
CA ILE A 128 1.90 5.76 17.62
C ILE A 128 1.94 7.11 16.92
#